data_968a32ac7e23d7babb9490ace8eaaf05
#
_entry.id   968a32ac7e23d7babb9490ace8eaaf05
#
_cell.length_a   1.000
_cell.length_b   1.000
_cell.length_c   1.000
_cell.angle_alpha   90.00
_cell.angle_beta   90.00
_cell.angle_gamma   90.00
#
_symmetry.space_group_name_H-M   'P 1'
#
loop_
_entity.id
_entity.type
_entity.pdbx_description
1 polymer ?
#
loop_
_entity_poly.entity_id
_entity_poly.type
_entity_poly.pdbx_seq_one_letter_code
_entity_poly.pdbx_strand_id
1 'polypeptide(L)'
;MSVMEGVDVSKYQGTIDWNKVKASGMGFAMVRQGWINSDGSITEDPFYRQNMRGAHAAGLHTGVYLYSYCTSESAMKAAANACVAMLEGFTCDMPIALDFEHATLYKKFSRTANSSLCAAFLSRIEELGRYCILYTYKSFAAAYLDMSALSRYDFWLAHYTARTDYTGPYGMWQYTSSGSVPGISGRVDCNHAYKDYPALIVGKKKEDVPMSDMLKVGPVSGGDRKTMAALADSLGLPHEDAGDYLIIGPASAGDRKAVAAKAAALAVGCVEYVPEPEPEPTPEPEPTPTPDDSKSDATACTEQLGRIEAKLDKLLGLVNPALVEG
;
A
#
# COMPACT_ATOMS: atom_id res chain seq x y z
N MET A 1 -13.86 1.16 14.84
CA MET A 1 -12.44 0.94 14.55
C MET A 1 -11.63 1.92 15.39
N SER A 2 -10.49 1.48 15.95
CA SER A 2 -9.59 2.38 16.67
C SER A 2 -8.84 3.27 15.69
N VAL A 3 -8.70 4.56 16.01
CA VAL A 3 -7.87 5.49 15.25
C VAL A 3 -6.40 5.08 15.43
N MET A 4 -5.65 4.99 14.33
CA MET A 4 -4.21 4.73 14.39
C MET A 4 -3.46 6.05 14.30
N GLU A 5 -2.56 6.30 15.26
CA GLU A 5 -1.68 7.47 15.27
C GLU A 5 -0.45 7.24 14.40
N GLY A 6 0.01 8.27 13.72
CA GLY A 6 1.21 8.19 12.91
C GLY A 6 1.87 9.54 12.65
N VAL A 7 3.01 9.45 12.00
CA VAL A 7 3.79 10.63 11.59
C VAL A 7 3.98 10.63 10.08
N ASP A 8 4.18 11.81 9.50
CA ASP A 8 4.78 11.88 8.18
C ASP A 8 6.11 12.62 8.23
N VAL A 9 7.08 12.10 7.49
CA VAL A 9 8.49 12.47 7.60
C VAL A 9 9.18 12.58 6.25
N SER A 10 10.24 13.38 6.23
CA SER A 10 11.08 13.61 5.07
C SER A 10 12.52 13.88 5.52
N LYS A 11 13.34 14.39 4.60
CA LYS A 11 14.70 14.87 4.94
C LYS A 11 14.74 15.90 6.06
N TYR A 12 13.64 16.61 6.32
CA TYR A 12 13.59 17.68 7.33
C TYR A 12 13.65 17.17 8.77
N GLN A 13 13.28 15.92 9.04
CA GLN A 13 13.39 15.30 10.34
C GLN A 13 14.79 14.71 10.61
N GLY A 14 15.66 14.64 9.56
CA GLY A 14 17.00 14.09 9.70
C GLY A 14 17.01 12.62 10.14
N THR A 15 17.95 12.27 11.00
CA THR A 15 18.04 10.91 11.54
C THR A 15 17.02 10.71 12.66
N ILE A 16 16.22 9.65 12.54
CA ILE A 16 15.11 9.32 13.44
C ILE A 16 15.46 8.04 14.22
N ASP A 17 15.20 8.06 15.52
CA ASP A 17 15.19 6.86 16.37
C ASP A 17 13.79 6.21 16.30
N TRP A 18 13.61 5.33 15.34
CA TRP A 18 12.32 4.70 15.06
C TRP A 18 11.82 3.81 16.20
N ASN A 19 12.70 3.24 17.02
CA ASN A 19 12.29 2.45 18.19
C ASN A 19 11.59 3.36 19.23
N LYS A 20 12.09 4.58 19.44
CA LYS A 20 11.42 5.54 20.31
C LYS A 20 10.11 6.05 19.71
N VAL A 21 10.05 6.26 18.40
CA VAL A 21 8.79 6.60 17.71
C VAL A 21 7.76 5.51 17.93
N LYS A 22 8.10 4.23 17.73
CA LYS A 22 7.20 3.10 18.00
C LYS A 22 6.78 3.02 19.46
N ALA A 23 7.72 3.17 20.38
CA ALA A 23 7.45 3.13 21.82
C ALA A 23 6.55 4.28 22.30
N SER A 24 6.46 5.39 21.57
CA SER A 24 5.55 6.51 21.87
C SER A 24 4.09 6.26 21.46
N GLY A 25 3.79 5.09 20.87
CA GLY A 25 2.43 4.72 20.48
C GLY A 25 2.10 4.96 19.00
N MET A 26 3.05 5.46 18.20
CA MET A 26 2.83 5.59 16.75
C MET A 26 2.68 4.22 16.11
N GLY A 27 1.67 4.08 15.25
CA GLY A 27 1.37 2.85 14.52
C GLY A 27 1.89 2.87 13.08
N PHE A 28 2.02 4.05 12.47
CA PHE A 28 2.45 4.16 11.08
C PHE A 28 3.35 5.38 10.81
N ALA A 29 4.05 5.31 9.67
CA ALA A 29 4.83 6.41 9.10
C ALA A 29 4.52 6.56 7.61
N MET A 30 4.15 7.77 7.18
CA MET A 30 4.15 8.17 5.78
C MET A 30 5.51 8.81 5.46
N VAL A 31 6.26 8.20 4.55
CA VAL A 31 7.63 8.62 4.26
C VAL A 31 7.68 9.32 2.90
N ARG A 32 8.25 10.52 2.85
CA ARG A 32 8.43 11.18 1.56
C ARG A 32 9.36 10.36 0.68
N GLN A 33 8.82 9.84 -0.43
CA GLN A 33 9.62 9.14 -1.42
C GLN A 33 10.45 10.14 -2.22
N GLY A 34 9.91 11.31 -2.47
CA GLY A 34 10.55 12.36 -3.22
C GLY A 34 9.57 13.41 -3.72
N TRP A 35 9.91 14.04 -4.82
CA TRP A 35 9.00 14.95 -5.53
C TRP A 35 8.98 14.67 -7.02
N ILE A 36 7.79 14.85 -7.59
CA ILE A 36 7.52 14.65 -9.01
C ILE A 36 7.94 15.93 -9.76
N ASN A 37 8.90 15.82 -10.65
CA ASN A 37 9.33 16.89 -11.53
C ASN A 37 8.30 17.13 -12.64
N SER A 38 8.45 18.24 -13.39
CA SER A 38 7.53 18.61 -14.48
C SER A 38 7.48 17.58 -15.62
N ASP A 39 8.51 16.79 -15.83
CA ASP A 39 8.62 15.72 -16.82
C ASP A 39 8.13 14.35 -16.33
N GLY A 40 7.73 14.25 -15.05
CA GLY A 40 7.28 13.01 -14.43
C GLY A 40 8.40 12.18 -13.81
N SER A 41 9.66 12.60 -13.91
CA SER A 41 10.74 11.97 -13.16
C SER A 41 10.61 12.25 -11.66
N ILE A 42 11.14 11.37 -10.82
CA ILE A 42 11.15 11.55 -9.38
C ILE A 42 12.56 11.93 -8.91
N THR A 43 12.65 13.04 -8.18
CA THR A 43 13.85 13.32 -7.40
C THR A 43 13.64 12.71 -6.01
N GLU A 44 14.43 11.68 -5.70
CA GLU A 44 14.33 10.94 -4.44
C GLU A 44 14.67 11.81 -3.23
N ASP A 45 13.89 11.67 -2.14
CA ASP A 45 14.23 12.29 -0.85
C ASP A 45 15.47 11.58 -0.28
N PRO A 46 16.51 12.32 0.13
CA PRO A 46 17.76 11.70 0.60
C PRO A 46 17.60 10.79 1.81
N PHE A 47 16.52 10.91 2.57
CA PHE A 47 16.23 10.06 3.72
C PHE A 47 15.16 8.98 3.44
N TYR A 48 14.61 8.92 2.23
CA TYR A 48 13.55 7.97 1.87
C TYR A 48 13.88 6.53 2.27
N ARG A 49 14.97 6.00 1.74
CA ARG A 49 15.33 4.58 1.95
C ARG A 49 15.68 4.27 3.40
N GLN A 50 16.34 5.20 4.07
CA GLN A 50 16.68 5.07 5.49
C GLN A 50 15.41 5.05 6.35
N ASN A 51 14.48 5.97 6.10
CA ASN A 51 13.22 6.09 6.85
C ASN A 51 12.31 4.87 6.63
N MET A 52 12.16 4.41 5.37
CA MET A 52 11.37 3.20 5.08
C MET A 52 11.91 1.97 5.82
N ARG A 53 13.24 1.74 5.78
CA ARG A 53 13.85 0.61 6.47
C ARG A 53 13.73 0.73 7.99
N GLY A 54 14.02 1.92 8.52
CA GLY A 54 14.01 2.15 9.96
C GLY A 54 12.62 2.04 10.57
N ALA A 55 11.61 2.65 9.94
CA ALA A 55 10.22 2.57 10.38
C ALA A 55 9.70 1.13 10.35
N HIS A 56 9.94 0.43 9.24
CA HIS A 56 9.53 -0.98 9.09
C HIS A 56 10.23 -1.89 10.10
N ALA A 57 11.55 -1.74 10.30
CA ALA A 57 12.32 -2.53 11.26
C ALA A 57 11.85 -2.32 12.72
N ALA A 58 11.34 -1.13 13.04
CA ALA A 58 10.75 -0.83 14.34
C ALA A 58 9.30 -1.33 14.48
N GLY A 59 8.73 -1.95 13.44
CA GLY A 59 7.36 -2.48 13.45
C GLY A 59 6.26 -1.41 13.26
N LEU A 60 6.57 -0.30 12.57
CA LEU A 60 5.55 0.64 12.09
C LEU A 60 5.06 0.19 10.70
N HIS A 61 3.79 0.41 10.43
CA HIS A 61 3.26 0.36 9.08
C HIS A 61 3.83 1.50 8.26
N THR A 62 4.15 1.26 6.98
CA THR A 62 4.82 2.25 6.15
C THR A 62 4.08 2.53 4.86
N GLY A 63 3.92 3.80 4.55
CA GLY A 63 3.45 4.31 3.28
C GLY A 63 4.40 5.37 2.72
N VAL A 64 4.11 5.83 1.52
CA VAL A 64 4.93 6.86 0.89
C VAL A 64 4.08 8.02 0.38
N TYR A 65 4.72 9.20 0.25
CA TYR A 65 4.12 10.32 -0.43
C TYR A 65 5.09 11.00 -1.40
N LEU A 66 4.55 11.60 -2.43
CA LEU A 66 5.27 12.33 -3.47
C LEU A 66 4.70 13.73 -3.61
N TYR A 67 5.52 14.75 -3.35
CA TYR A 67 5.17 16.15 -3.60
C TYR A 67 5.20 16.48 -5.09
N SER A 68 4.14 17.07 -5.63
CA SER A 68 4.01 17.25 -7.07
C SER A 68 4.36 18.67 -7.56
N TYR A 69 5.23 18.73 -8.57
CA TYR A 69 5.44 19.89 -9.45
C TYR A 69 4.97 19.62 -10.88
N CYS A 70 4.31 18.52 -11.15
CA CYS A 70 3.95 18.05 -12.46
C CYS A 70 2.66 18.71 -12.97
N THR A 71 2.62 19.08 -14.24
CA THR A 71 1.48 19.77 -14.89
C THR A 71 0.96 19.04 -16.14
N SER A 72 1.35 17.78 -16.34
CA SER A 72 0.94 16.96 -17.49
C SER A 72 0.43 15.61 -17.00
N GLU A 73 -0.72 15.18 -17.52
CA GLU A 73 -1.30 13.87 -17.17
C GLU A 73 -0.40 12.70 -17.57
N SER A 74 0.28 12.79 -18.73
CA SER A 74 1.22 11.75 -19.15
C SER A 74 2.41 11.64 -18.20
N ALA A 75 2.94 12.79 -17.76
CA ALA A 75 4.03 12.84 -16.80
C ALA A 75 3.57 12.35 -15.39
N MET A 76 2.33 12.62 -14.97
CA MET A 76 1.75 12.07 -13.75
C MET A 76 1.68 10.54 -13.79
N LYS A 77 1.29 9.96 -14.93
CA LYS A 77 1.30 8.49 -15.11
C LYS A 77 2.73 7.91 -15.09
N ALA A 78 3.68 8.59 -15.74
CA ALA A 78 5.09 8.19 -15.67
C ALA A 78 5.63 8.22 -14.23
N ALA A 79 5.30 9.25 -13.48
CA ALA A 79 5.65 9.35 -12.05
C ALA A 79 5.04 8.23 -11.21
N ALA A 80 3.80 7.83 -11.49
CA ALA A 80 3.18 6.70 -10.80
C ALA A 80 3.92 5.38 -11.06
N ASN A 81 4.35 5.12 -12.31
CA ASN A 81 5.17 3.96 -12.64
C ASN A 81 6.52 4.00 -11.87
N ALA A 82 7.21 5.13 -11.90
CA ALA A 82 8.48 5.32 -11.20
C ALA A 82 8.32 5.15 -9.68
N CYS A 83 7.23 5.68 -9.11
CA CYS A 83 6.90 5.53 -7.69
C CYS A 83 6.82 4.06 -7.29
N VAL A 84 6.05 3.26 -8.03
CA VAL A 84 5.88 1.84 -7.72
C VAL A 84 7.18 1.05 -7.91
N ALA A 85 7.96 1.36 -8.95
CA ALA A 85 9.27 0.75 -9.15
C ALA A 85 10.25 1.05 -8.00
N MET A 86 10.24 2.27 -7.45
CA MET A 86 11.07 2.66 -6.31
C MET A 86 10.68 1.96 -5.00
N LEU A 87 9.50 1.34 -4.92
CA LEU A 87 9.06 0.55 -3.77
C LEU A 87 9.61 -0.87 -3.76
N GLU A 88 10.33 -1.28 -4.79
CA GLU A 88 10.93 -2.62 -4.84
C GLU A 88 11.85 -2.84 -3.62
N GLY A 89 11.66 -3.98 -2.94
CA GLY A 89 12.39 -4.32 -1.72
C GLY A 89 11.91 -3.60 -0.45
N PHE A 90 10.80 -2.83 -0.51
CA PHE A 90 10.18 -2.23 0.65
C PHE A 90 8.76 -2.78 0.89
N THR A 91 8.42 -2.98 2.16
CA THR A 91 7.02 -3.17 2.56
C THR A 91 6.32 -1.81 2.52
N CYS A 92 5.18 -1.74 1.83
CA CYS A 92 4.32 -0.57 1.79
C CYS A 92 2.89 -1.06 2.03
N ASP A 93 2.45 -1.00 3.28
CA ASP A 93 1.16 -1.46 3.79
C ASP A 93 0.28 -0.29 4.30
N MET A 94 0.75 0.94 4.12
CA MET A 94 -0.03 2.16 4.11
C MET A 94 -0.14 2.69 2.67
N PRO A 95 -1.06 3.64 2.39
CA PRO A 95 -1.28 4.14 1.02
C PRO A 95 -0.05 4.77 0.37
N ILE A 96 -0.08 4.82 -0.98
CA ILE A 96 0.76 5.72 -1.77
C ILE A 96 0.00 7.04 -1.92
N ALA A 97 0.55 8.13 -1.40
CA ALA A 97 -0.11 9.43 -1.43
C ALA A 97 0.45 10.34 -2.53
N LEU A 98 -0.46 10.93 -3.29
CA LEU A 98 -0.14 12.10 -4.10
C LEU A 98 -0.29 13.35 -3.24
N ASP A 99 0.80 14.05 -2.97
CA ASP A 99 0.84 15.33 -2.29
C ASP A 99 0.71 16.45 -3.33
N PHE A 100 -0.52 17.01 -3.44
CA PHE A 100 -0.90 17.98 -4.46
C PHE A 100 -1.36 19.29 -3.82
N GLU A 101 -0.40 20.18 -3.53
CA GLU A 101 -0.67 21.38 -2.73
C GLU A 101 0.08 22.65 -3.18
N HIS A 102 0.82 22.61 -4.30
CA HIS A 102 1.62 23.75 -4.75
C HIS A 102 0.76 24.89 -5.33
N ALA A 103 0.13 25.69 -4.46
CA ALA A 103 -0.84 26.72 -4.84
C ALA A 103 -0.33 27.70 -5.91
N THR A 104 0.94 28.14 -5.83
CA THR A 104 1.50 29.06 -6.84
C THR A 104 1.55 28.47 -8.22
N LEU A 105 1.74 27.17 -8.35
CA LEU A 105 1.74 26.46 -9.63
C LEU A 105 0.31 26.21 -10.10
N TYR A 106 -0.50 25.57 -9.25
CA TYR A 106 -1.80 25.02 -9.64
C TYR A 106 -2.94 26.05 -9.71
N LYS A 107 -2.79 27.22 -9.11
CA LYS A 107 -3.75 28.34 -9.29
C LYS A 107 -3.89 28.81 -10.76
N LYS A 108 -2.95 28.44 -11.62
CA LYS A 108 -2.96 28.78 -13.05
C LYS A 108 -3.89 27.89 -13.88
N PHE A 109 -4.36 26.78 -13.31
CA PHE A 109 -5.19 25.78 -13.96
C PHE A 109 -6.62 25.84 -13.41
N SER A 110 -7.58 25.35 -14.19
CA SER A 110 -8.94 25.15 -13.71
C SER A 110 -9.00 24.02 -12.68
N ARG A 111 -10.04 24.02 -11.83
CA ARG A 111 -10.29 22.92 -10.88
C ARG A 111 -10.38 21.57 -11.60
N THR A 112 -11.04 21.53 -12.75
CA THR A 112 -11.14 20.32 -13.58
C THR A 112 -9.77 19.84 -14.03
N ALA A 113 -8.94 20.74 -14.58
CA ALA A 113 -7.59 20.37 -15.03
C ALA A 113 -6.72 19.86 -13.90
N ASN A 114 -6.73 20.53 -12.73
CA ASN A 114 -6.01 20.05 -11.56
C ASN A 114 -6.50 18.67 -11.09
N SER A 115 -7.81 18.45 -11.09
CA SER A 115 -8.38 17.16 -10.72
C SER A 115 -8.04 16.05 -11.72
N SER A 116 -7.96 16.38 -13.02
CA SER A 116 -7.46 15.42 -14.02
C SER A 116 -6.00 15.02 -13.80
N LEU A 117 -5.14 15.97 -13.38
CA LEU A 117 -3.76 15.66 -13.01
C LEU A 117 -3.70 14.69 -11.81
N CYS A 118 -4.48 14.97 -10.76
CA CYS A 118 -4.57 14.07 -9.61
C CYS A 118 -5.08 12.68 -10.03
N ALA A 119 -6.17 12.65 -10.81
CA ALA A 119 -6.75 11.38 -11.27
C ALA A 119 -5.79 10.58 -12.14
N ALA A 120 -4.97 11.23 -12.98
CA ALA A 120 -3.99 10.56 -13.83
C ALA A 120 -2.92 9.80 -13.02
N PHE A 121 -2.44 10.37 -11.91
CA PHE A 121 -1.52 9.68 -11.01
C PHE A 121 -2.24 8.57 -10.23
N LEU A 122 -3.35 8.91 -9.58
CA LEU A 122 -4.05 8.00 -8.67
C LEU A 122 -4.61 6.77 -9.40
N SER A 123 -5.24 6.96 -10.59
CA SER A 123 -5.72 5.84 -11.39
C SER A 123 -4.57 4.94 -11.83
N ARG A 124 -3.41 5.52 -12.18
CA ARG A 124 -2.26 4.71 -12.57
C ARG A 124 -1.69 3.89 -11.41
N ILE A 125 -1.66 4.43 -10.19
CA ILE A 125 -1.30 3.67 -8.98
C ILE A 125 -2.26 2.49 -8.76
N GLU A 126 -3.58 2.70 -8.96
CA GLU A 126 -4.57 1.61 -8.87
C GLU A 126 -4.39 0.57 -9.96
N GLU A 127 -4.13 0.99 -11.22
CA GLU A 127 -3.81 0.10 -12.34
C GLU A 127 -2.58 -0.78 -12.08
N LEU A 128 -1.63 -0.27 -11.29
CA LEU A 128 -0.45 -1.00 -10.83
C LEU A 128 -0.72 -1.88 -9.57
N GLY A 129 -1.99 -2.09 -9.22
CA GLY A 129 -2.40 -2.94 -8.10
C GLY A 129 -2.04 -2.37 -6.72
N ARG A 130 -1.89 -1.05 -6.59
CA ARG A 130 -1.55 -0.40 -5.32
C ARG A 130 -2.71 0.45 -4.80
N TYR A 131 -2.75 0.64 -3.50
CA TYR A 131 -3.72 1.51 -2.85
C TYR A 131 -3.20 2.95 -2.83
N CYS A 132 -4.01 3.90 -3.30
CA CYS A 132 -3.62 5.30 -3.36
C CYS A 132 -4.55 6.20 -2.54
N ILE A 133 -4.03 7.39 -2.19
CA ILE A 133 -4.74 8.42 -1.47
C ILE A 133 -4.30 9.79 -1.98
N LEU A 134 -5.22 10.74 -2.04
CA LEU A 134 -4.90 12.14 -2.33
C LEU A 134 -4.59 12.88 -1.03
N TYR A 135 -3.45 13.57 -0.94
CA TYR A 135 -3.16 14.51 0.14
C TYR A 135 -3.24 15.94 -0.37
N THR A 136 -3.93 16.78 0.38
CA THR A 136 -3.82 18.25 0.31
C THR A 136 -4.47 18.89 1.53
N TYR A 137 -4.24 20.21 1.72
CA TYR A 137 -4.88 20.93 2.81
C TYR A 137 -6.30 21.42 2.42
N LYS A 138 -7.16 21.56 3.44
CA LYS A 138 -8.59 21.88 3.31
C LYS A 138 -8.90 23.03 2.36
N SER A 139 -8.21 24.18 2.52
CA SER A 139 -8.49 25.36 1.69
C SER A 139 -8.01 25.18 0.25
N PHE A 140 -6.97 24.38 0.02
CA PHE A 140 -6.53 24.05 -1.36
C PHE A 140 -7.55 23.15 -2.04
N ALA A 141 -8.03 22.12 -1.37
CA ALA A 141 -9.08 21.26 -1.91
C ALA A 141 -10.30 22.07 -2.33
N ALA A 142 -10.76 23.00 -1.49
CA ALA A 142 -11.89 23.85 -1.78
C ALA A 142 -11.65 24.83 -2.95
N ALA A 143 -10.44 25.38 -3.05
CA ALA A 143 -10.12 26.42 -4.05
C ALA A 143 -9.75 25.84 -5.42
N TYR A 144 -9.02 24.72 -5.46
CA TYR A 144 -8.31 24.30 -6.67
C TYR A 144 -8.68 22.90 -7.17
N LEU A 145 -9.49 22.13 -6.45
CA LEU A 145 -9.88 20.78 -6.85
C LEU A 145 -11.41 20.63 -6.97
N ASP A 146 -11.82 19.77 -7.89
CA ASP A 146 -13.16 19.21 -7.91
C ASP A 146 -13.17 17.90 -7.13
N MET A 147 -13.48 18.01 -5.83
CA MET A 147 -13.49 16.85 -4.93
C MET A 147 -14.62 15.87 -5.26
N SER A 148 -15.65 16.28 -6.01
CA SER A 148 -16.69 15.34 -6.46
C SER A 148 -16.15 14.40 -7.55
N ALA A 149 -15.37 14.92 -8.49
CA ALA A 149 -14.70 14.12 -9.52
C ALA A 149 -13.62 13.17 -8.93
N LEU A 150 -13.07 13.52 -7.78
CA LEU A 150 -12.05 12.73 -7.07
C LEU A 150 -12.62 11.83 -5.97
N SER A 151 -13.94 11.79 -5.78
CA SER A 151 -14.61 11.13 -4.65
C SER A 151 -14.40 9.62 -4.57
N ARG A 152 -13.97 8.96 -5.66
CA ARG A 152 -13.62 7.54 -5.67
C ARG A 152 -12.29 7.23 -4.96
N TYR A 153 -11.40 8.23 -4.87
CA TYR A 153 -10.12 8.09 -4.19
C TYR A 153 -10.25 8.46 -2.73
N ASP A 154 -9.45 7.84 -1.91
CA ASP A 154 -9.38 8.20 -0.50
C ASP A 154 -8.69 9.55 -0.31
N PHE A 155 -8.97 10.22 0.81
CA PHE A 155 -8.46 11.55 1.07
C PHE A 155 -7.69 11.62 2.39
N TRP A 156 -6.46 12.12 2.33
CA TRP A 156 -5.64 12.52 3.46
C TRP A 156 -5.71 14.03 3.60
N LEU A 157 -6.58 14.46 4.49
CA LEU A 157 -6.87 15.86 4.75
C LEU A 157 -5.79 16.48 5.64
N ALA A 158 -5.19 17.62 5.24
CA ALA A 158 -4.43 18.45 6.15
C ALA A 158 -5.32 19.62 6.65
N HIS A 159 -5.48 19.70 7.96
CA HIS A 159 -6.19 20.79 8.62
C HIS A 159 -5.73 20.91 10.08
N TYR A 160 -4.87 21.88 10.36
CA TYR A 160 -4.18 22.03 11.65
C TYR A 160 -5.11 22.69 12.67
N THR A 161 -5.85 21.88 13.38
CA THR A 161 -6.85 22.28 14.37
C THR A 161 -7.16 21.13 15.32
N ALA A 162 -7.71 21.42 16.48
CA ALA A 162 -8.15 20.40 17.43
C ALA A 162 -9.35 19.59 16.92
N ARG A 163 -10.17 20.16 16.04
CA ARG A 163 -11.31 19.51 15.42
C ARG A 163 -11.54 20.08 14.03
N THR A 164 -11.51 19.22 13.02
CA THR A 164 -11.80 19.67 11.65
C THR A 164 -13.29 19.95 11.44
N ASP A 165 -13.58 21.00 10.69
CA ASP A 165 -14.90 21.37 10.17
C ASP A 165 -15.05 20.95 8.69
N TYR A 166 -14.15 20.13 8.16
CA TYR A 166 -14.32 19.53 6.84
C TYR A 166 -15.45 18.49 6.88
N THR A 167 -16.42 18.65 5.98
CA THR A 167 -17.65 17.83 5.98
C THR A 167 -17.62 16.68 4.96
N GLY A 168 -16.63 16.66 4.06
CA GLY A 168 -16.46 15.56 3.11
C GLY A 168 -15.81 14.32 3.74
N PRO A 169 -15.80 13.17 3.02
CA PRO A 169 -15.14 11.96 3.49
C PRO A 169 -13.62 12.13 3.46
N TYR A 170 -12.96 11.57 4.45
CA TYR A 170 -11.49 11.41 4.50
C TYR A 170 -11.13 10.16 5.30
N GLY A 171 -10.06 9.49 4.91
CA GLY A 171 -9.56 8.30 5.58
C GLY A 171 -8.38 8.57 6.50
N MET A 172 -7.66 9.68 6.27
CA MET A 172 -6.54 10.12 7.10
C MET A 172 -6.61 11.64 7.32
N TRP A 173 -6.16 12.08 8.49
CA TRP A 173 -6.13 13.50 8.84
C TRP A 173 -4.79 13.88 9.44
N GLN A 174 -4.08 14.82 8.80
CA GLN A 174 -2.91 15.50 9.36
C GLN A 174 -3.42 16.68 10.19
N TYR A 175 -3.34 16.54 11.51
CA TYR A 175 -3.98 17.49 12.43
C TYR A 175 -3.01 18.56 12.96
N THR A 176 -1.70 18.36 12.80
CA THR A 176 -0.67 19.33 13.22
C THR A 176 0.61 19.15 12.41
N SER A 177 1.32 20.27 12.18
CA SER A 177 2.69 20.29 11.65
C SER A 177 3.72 20.66 12.73
N SER A 178 3.33 20.56 13.99
CA SER A 178 4.13 21.03 15.13
C SER A 178 4.17 20.00 16.26
N GLY A 179 3.95 18.72 15.92
CA GLY A 179 4.03 17.62 16.88
C GLY A 179 5.44 17.45 17.47
N SER A 180 5.49 16.88 18.66
CA SER A 180 6.73 16.45 19.31
C SER A 180 6.61 14.97 19.61
N VAL A 181 7.43 14.16 18.95
CA VAL A 181 7.39 12.70 19.06
C VAL A 181 8.76 12.19 19.51
N PRO A 182 8.85 11.38 20.57
CA PRO A 182 10.10 10.80 21.02
C PRO A 182 10.81 10.07 19.88
N GLY A 183 12.09 10.35 19.68
CA GLY A 183 12.87 9.75 18.56
C GLY A 183 12.99 10.67 17.35
N ILE A 184 12.21 11.74 17.24
CA ILE A 184 12.31 12.75 16.19
C ILE A 184 12.80 14.06 16.80
N SER A 185 13.83 14.64 16.19
CA SER A 185 14.36 15.93 16.62
C SER A 185 13.56 17.07 16.00
N GLY A 186 13.06 18.00 16.82
CA GLY A 186 12.27 19.12 16.35
C GLY A 186 10.79 18.79 16.14
N ARG A 187 10.15 19.51 15.22
CA ARG A 187 8.73 19.37 14.91
C ARG A 187 8.50 18.29 13.84
N VAL A 188 7.38 17.61 13.95
CA VAL A 188 6.94 16.60 12.99
C VAL A 188 5.43 16.70 12.76
N ASP A 189 5.02 16.37 11.56
CA ASP A 189 3.62 16.26 11.20
C ASP A 189 3.01 14.99 11.82
N CYS A 190 1.84 15.17 12.48
CA CYS A 190 1.14 14.05 13.13
C CYS A 190 -0.23 13.81 12.50
N ASN A 191 -0.61 12.56 12.47
CA ASN A 191 -1.71 12.06 11.68
C ASN A 191 -2.59 11.06 12.43
N HIS A 192 -3.88 11.08 12.12
CA HIS A 192 -4.86 10.06 12.47
C HIS A 192 -5.24 9.28 11.21
N ALA A 193 -5.13 7.96 11.23
CA ALA A 193 -5.73 7.08 10.23
C ALA A 193 -7.01 6.47 10.80
N TYR A 194 -8.14 6.68 10.11
CA TYR A 194 -9.46 6.22 10.49
C TYR A 194 -9.86 4.91 9.82
N LYS A 195 -9.06 4.45 8.87
CA LYS A 195 -9.21 3.18 8.18
C LYS A 195 -8.07 2.24 8.56
N ASP A 196 -8.37 0.95 8.58
CA ASP A 196 -7.35 -0.08 8.72
C ASP A 196 -6.68 -0.31 7.34
N TYR A 197 -5.78 0.62 6.97
CA TYR A 197 -5.07 0.55 5.68
C TYR A 197 -4.26 -0.73 5.53
N PRO A 198 -3.53 -1.21 6.55
CA PRO A 198 -2.82 -2.49 6.43
C PRO A 198 -3.73 -3.64 6.02
N ALA A 199 -4.88 -3.79 6.69
CA ALA A 199 -5.84 -4.83 6.32
C ALA A 199 -6.43 -4.63 4.92
N LEU A 200 -6.76 -3.39 4.52
CA LEU A 200 -7.28 -3.06 3.20
C LEU A 200 -6.26 -3.32 2.08
N ILE A 201 -4.98 -3.06 2.33
CA ILE A 201 -3.91 -3.20 1.33
C ILE A 201 -3.48 -4.66 1.22
N VAL A 202 -3.36 -5.39 2.34
CA VAL A 202 -3.04 -6.83 2.33
C VAL A 202 -4.19 -7.64 1.74
N GLY A 203 -5.45 -7.29 2.05
CA GLY A 203 -6.63 -7.93 1.45
C GLY A 203 -6.67 -7.76 -0.07
N LYS A 204 -6.34 -6.56 -0.59
CA LYS A 204 -6.21 -6.33 -2.04
C LYS A 204 -5.07 -7.13 -2.69
N LYS A 205 -3.97 -7.40 -1.98
CA LYS A 205 -2.88 -8.24 -2.50
C LYS A 205 -3.29 -9.71 -2.73
N LYS A 206 -4.38 -10.18 -2.11
CA LYS A 206 -4.87 -11.57 -2.21
C LYS A 206 -6.01 -11.75 -3.22
N GLU A 207 -6.74 -10.69 -3.59
CA GLU A 207 -7.99 -10.86 -4.34
C GLU A 207 -8.04 -10.24 -5.74
N ASP A 208 -7.22 -9.23 -6.06
CA ASP A 208 -7.41 -8.48 -7.31
C ASP A 208 -6.11 -8.06 -8.01
N VAL A 209 -5.35 -9.00 -8.51
CA VAL A 209 -4.89 -8.93 -9.90
C VAL A 209 -5.76 -9.92 -10.64
N PRO A 210 -6.73 -9.49 -11.46
CA PRO A 210 -7.39 -10.42 -12.38
C PRO A 210 -6.26 -11.07 -13.18
N MET A 211 -6.10 -12.38 -13.06
CA MET A 211 -5.11 -13.16 -13.83
C MET A 211 -5.30 -12.99 -15.34
N SER A 212 -6.35 -12.27 -15.77
CA SER A 212 -6.64 -11.88 -17.13
C SER A 212 -5.82 -10.70 -17.68
N ASP A 213 -5.03 -10.00 -16.83
CA ASP A 213 -4.21 -8.86 -17.28
C ASP A 213 -2.80 -9.25 -17.75
N MET A 214 -2.49 -10.52 -17.73
CA MET A 214 -1.27 -11.08 -18.30
C MET A 214 -1.47 -11.40 -19.78
N LEU A 215 -0.44 -11.14 -20.58
CA LEU A 215 -0.43 -11.46 -22.01
C LEU A 215 0.63 -12.51 -22.31
N LYS A 216 0.24 -13.53 -23.08
CA LYS A 216 1.16 -14.51 -23.67
C LYS A 216 1.41 -14.11 -25.12
N VAL A 217 2.64 -13.71 -25.42
CA VAL A 217 3.07 -13.25 -26.73
C VAL A 217 3.94 -14.32 -27.37
N GLY A 218 3.56 -14.78 -28.55
CA GLY A 218 4.36 -15.75 -29.26
C GLY A 218 3.55 -16.75 -30.12
N PRO A 219 4.25 -17.71 -30.70
CA PRO A 219 5.68 -17.99 -30.58
C PRO A 219 6.57 -16.85 -31.13
N VAL A 220 7.65 -16.53 -30.44
CA VAL A 220 8.53 -15.40 -30.78
C VAL A 220 9.94 -15.87 -31.15
N SER A 221 10.48 -15.33 -32.24
CA SER A 221 11.88 -15.47 -32.60
C SER A 221 12.79 -14.63 -31.70
N GLY A 222 14.09 -14.87 -31.69
CA GLY A 222 15.02 -14.12 -30.85
C GLY A 222 15.02 -12.60 -31.10
N GLY A 223 14.76 -12.14 -32.32
CA GLY A 223 14.65 -10.73 -32.68
C GLY A 223 13.34 -10.10 -32.19
N ASP A 224 12.21 -10.80 -32.43
CA ASP A 224 10.89 -10.34 -32.01
C ASP A 224 10.75 -10.35 -30.50
N ARG A 225 11.34 -11.35 -29.82
CA ARG A 225 11.43 -11.42 -28.36
C ARG A 225 12.09 -10.19 -27.77
N LYS A 226 13.27 -9.81 -28.27
CA LYS A 226 13.97 -8.60 -27.83
C LYS A 226 13.14 -7.34 -28.05
N THR A 227 12.43 -7.27 -29.17
CA THR A 227 11.58 -6.14 -29.51
C THR A 227 10.38 -6.03 -28.56
N MET A 228 9.75 -7.17 -28.24
CA MET A 228 8.60 -7.20 -27.33
C MET A 228 9.04 -6.95 -25.87
N ALA A 229 10.18 -7.50 -25.45
CA ALA A 229 10.74 -7.22 -24.13
C ALA A 229 11.09 -5.72 -23.97
N ALA A 230 11.75 -5.11 -24.96
CA ALA A 230 12.04 -3.68 -24.95
C ALA A 230 10.77 -2.81 -24.93
N LEU A 231 9.67 -3.25 -25.56
CA LEU A 231 8.39 -2.56 -25.44
C LEU A 231 7.84 -2.69 -24.01
N ALA A 232 7.86 -3.89 -23.43
CA ALA A 232 7.43 -4.11 -22.06
C ALA A 232 8.23 -3.22 -21.09
N ASP A 233 9.55 -3.18 -21.22
CA ASP A 233 10.43 -2.27 -20.45
C ASP A 233 10.04 -0.80 -20.61
N SER A 234 9.77 -0.37 -21.84
CA SER A 234 9.36 1.03 -22.12
C SER A 234 8.01 1.41 -21.52
N LEU A 235 7.14 0.42 -21.30
CA LEU A 235 5.84 0.56 -20.64
C LEU A 235 5.92 0.33 -19.13
N GLY A 236 7.10 -0.06 -18.61
CA GLY A 236 7.28 -0.43 -17.21
C GLY A 236 6.53 -1.71 -16.80
N LEU A 237 6.33 -2.62 -17.75
CA LEU A 237 5.63 -3.87 -17.52
C LEU A 237 6.61 -5.00 -17.16
N PRO A 238 6.36 -5.76 -16.10
CA PRO A 238 7.08 -7.01 -15.85
C PRO A 238 6.94 -7.95 -17.04
N HIS A 239 7.98 -8.69 -17.35
CA HIS A 239 7.92 -9.74 -18.37
C HIS A 239 8.84 -10.90 -18.03
N GLU A 240 8.45 -12.08 -18.48
CA GLU A 240 9.15 -13.35 -18.23
C GLU A 240 9.30 -14.15 -19.51
N ASP A 241 10.46 -14.76 -19.68
CA ASP A 241 10.74 -15.67 -20.78
C ASP A 241 10.19 -17.07 -20.46
N ALA A 242 9.20 -17.50 -21.22
CA ALA A 242 8.53 -18.79 -21.07
C ALA A 242 8.78 -19.69 -22.30
N GLY A 243 10.05 -19.89 -22.65
CA GLY A 243 10.46 -20.73 -23.77
C GLY A 243 10.11 -20.11 -25.12
N ASP A 244 9.14 -20.66 -25.85
CA ASP A 244 8.70 -20.11 -27.15
C ASP A 244 7.87 -18.82 -27.01
N TYR A 245 7.52 -18.41 -25.81
CA TYR A 245 6.64 -17.29 -25.52
C TYR A 245 7.29 -16.29 -24.59
N LEU A 246 6.79 -15.06 -24.61
CA LEU A 246 7.06 -14.03 -23.62
C LEU A 246 5.77 -13.75 -22.84
N ILE A 247 5.81 -13.85 -21.52
CA ILE A 247 4.68 -13.46 -20.67
C ILE A 247 4.90 -12.02 -20.25
N ILE A 248 3.93 -11.15 -20.48
CA ILE A 248 4.01 -9.71 -20.20
C ILE A 248 2.85 -9.31 -19.30
N GLY A 249 3.12 -8.61 -18.23
CA GLY A 249 2.10 -8.08 -17.34
C GLY A 249 2.38 -8.37 -15.88
N PRO A 250 1.48 -7.92 -15.00
CA PRO A 250 0.14 -7.41 -15.32
C PRO A 250 0.18 -6.08 -16.09
N ALA A 251 -0.74 -5.92 -17.05
CA ALA A 251 -0.79 -4.78 -17.95
C ALA A 251 -2.16 -4.09 -17.94
N SER A 252 -2.18 -2.75 -17.92
CA SER A 252 -3.43 -2.00 -18.05
C SER A 252 -4.10 -2.23 -19.42
N ALA A 253 -5.38 -1.91 -19.55
CA ALA A 253 -6.10 -2.06 -20.82
C ALA A 253 -5.43 -1.28 -21.98
N GLY A 254 -4.83 -0.10 -21.65
CA GLY A 254 -4.07 0.71 -22.62
C GLY A 254 -2.77 0.03 -23.02
N ASP A 255 -2.01 -0.49 -22.07
CA ASP A 255 -0.75 -1.17 -22.30
C ASP A 255 -0.96 -2.50 -23.05
N ARG A 256 -2.02 -3.26 -22.70
CA ARG A 256 -2.42 -4.48 -23.46
C ARG A 256 -2.67 -4.16 -24.92
N LYS A 257 -3.36 -3.05 -25.20
CA LYS A 257 -3.60 -2.61 -26.58
C LYS A 257 -2.28 -2.27 -27.30
N ALA A 258 -1.33 -1.63 -26.63
CA ALA A 258 -0.02 -1.31 -27.20
C ALA A 258 0.81 -2.58 -27.47
N VAL A 259 0.83 -3.53 -26.51
CA VAL A 259 1.50 -4.83 -26.66
C VAL A 259 0.87 -5.64 -27.81
N ALA A 260 -0.46 -5.73 -27.87
CA ALA A 260 -1.16 -6.46 -28.92
C ALA A 260 -0.92 -5.83 -30.30
N ALA A 261 -0.94 -4.49 -30.42
CA ALA A 261 -0.65 -3.79 -31.67
C ALA A 261 0.79 -4.06 -32.16
N LYS A 262 1.76 -4.08 -31.25
CA LYS A 262 3.15 -4.40 -31.60
C LYS A 262 3.34 -5.87 -31.98
N ALA A 263 2.71 -6.80 -31.26
CA ALA A 263 2.70 -8.21 -31.62
C ALA A 263 2.12 -8.43 -33.01
N ALA A 264 0.99 -7.81 -33.32
CA ALA A 264 0.39 -7.85 -34.64
C ALA A 264 1.32 -7.32 -35.75
N ALA A 265 2.03 -6.19 -35.47
CA ALA A 265 3.02 -5.62 -36.40
C ALA A 265 4.21 -6.56 -36.65
N LEU A 266 4.53 -7.45 -35.74
CA LEU A 266 5.56 -8.48 -35.86
C LEU A 266 5.02 -9.82 -36.37
N ALA A 267 3.72 -9.90 -36.65
CA ALA A 267 2.99 -11.14 -37.02
C ALA A 267 3.14 -12.27 -35.97
N VAL A 268 3.28 -11.93 -34.70
CA VAL A 268 3.29 -12.89 -33.59
C VAL A 268 1.96 -12.90 -32.85
N GLY A 269 1.59 -14.05 -32.28
CA GLY A 269 0.36 -14.18 -31.51
C GLY A 269 0.43 -13.35 -30.22
N CYS A 270 -0.72 -12.85 -29.77
CA CYS A 270 -0.86 -12.19 -28.47
C CYS A 270 -2.24 -12.56 -27.92
N VAL A 271 -2.27 -13.29 -26.82
CA VAL A 271 -3.50 -13.74 -26.16
C VAL A 271 -3.43 -13.45 -24.66
N GLU A 272 -4.59 -13.36 -24.02
CA GLU A 272 -4.65 -13.30 -22.56
C GLU A 272 -4.07 -14.59 -21.96
N TYR A 273 -3.24 -14.44 -20.94
CA TYR A 273 -2.59 -15.55 -20.27
C TYR A 273 -3.19 -15.76 -18.89
N VAL A 274 -3.76 -16.92 -18.69
CA VAL A 274 -4.19 -17.40 -17.37
C VAL A 274 -3.19 -18.47 -16.97
N PRO A 275 -2.33 -18.25 -15.94
CA PRO A 275 -1.45 -19.31 -15.44
C PRO A 275 -2.30 -20.53 -15.04
N GLU A 276 -1.80 -21.71 -15.33
CA GLU A 276 -2.40 -22.93 -14.77
C GLU A 276 -2.29 -22.86 -13.24
N PRO A 277 -3.35 -23.21 -12.49
CA PRO A 277 -3.26 -23.28 -11.04
C PRO A 277 -2.13 -24.23 -10.67
N GLU A 278 -1.26 -23.81 -9.74
CA GLU A 278 -0.28 -24.73 -9.16
C GLU A 278 -0.99 -25.99 -8.68
N PRO A 279 -0.48 -27.20 -9.01
CA PRO A 279 -1.08 -28.43 -8.52
C PRO A 279 -1.15 -28.35 -6.99
N GLU A 280 -2.34 -28.57 -6.45
CA GLU A 280 -2.53 -28.62 -4.99
C GLU A 280 -1.45 -29.53 -4.41
N PRO A 281 -0.76 -29.12 -3.34
CA PRO A 281 0.23 -29.97 -2.72
C PRO A 281 -0.42 -31.31 -2.40
N THR A 282 0.16 -32.36 -2.95
CA THR A 282 -0.29 -33.74 -2.68
C THR A 282 -0.38 -33.88 -1.18
N PRO A 283 -1.53 -34.26 -0.59
CA PRO A 283 -1.64 -34.41 0.85
C PRO A 283 -0.54 -35.38 1.30
N GLU A 284 0.27 -34.93 2.25
CA GLU A 284 1.25 -35.80 2.89
C GLU A 284 0.53 -37.06 3.37
N PRO A 285 1.04 -38.26 3.09
CA PRO A 285 0.39 -39.48 3.57
C PRO A 285 0.24 -39.39 5.09
N GLU A 286 -0.99 -39.52 5.57
CA GLU A 286 -1.27 -39.57 6.99
C GLU A 286 -0.33 -40.59 7.64
N PRO A 287 0.33 -40.21 8.76
CA PRO A 287 1.20 -41.15 9.46
C PRO A 287 0.36 -42.37 9.85
N THR A 288 0.79 -43.52 9.40
CA THR A 288 0.21 -44.82 9.80
C THR A 288 0.14 -44.90 11.32
N PRO A 289 -1.04 -45.18 11.92
CA PRO A 289 -1.16 -45.26 13.36
C PRO A 289 -0.28 -46.40 13.87
N THR A 290 0.71 -46.04 14.71
CA THR A 290 1.44 -47.01 15.51
C THR A 290 0.51 -47.56 16.58
N PRO A 291 0.47 -48.86 16.82
CA PRO A 291 -0.38 -49.41 17.87
C PRO A 291 0.12 -49.01 19.26
N ASP A 292 -0.81 -48.54 20.10
CA ASP A 292 -0.77 -48.56 21.54
C ASP A 292 -0.08 -47.42 22.31
N ASP A 293 -0.74 -46.21 22.31
CA ASP A 293 -0.54 -45.23 23.37
C ASP A 293 -1.85 -44.53 23.83
N SER A 294 -3.01 -45.20 23.68
CA SER A 294 -4.33 -44.63 23.99
C SER A 294 -4.68 -44.55 25.50
N LYS A 295 -3.72 -44.83 26.41
CA LYS A 295 -3.97 -44.78 27.86
C LYS A 295 -3.35 -43.59 28.61
N SER A 296 -2.42 -42.82 28.00
CA SER A 296 -1.77 -41.71 28.71
C SER A 296 -2.49 -40.35 28.52
N ASP A 297 -3.20 -40.13 27.40
CA ASP A 297 -3.80 -38.83 27.13
C ASP A 297 -5.12 -38.59 27.86
N ALA A 298 -5.90 -39.65 28.16
CA ALA A 298 -7.13 -39.51 28.91
C ALA A 298 -6.90 -39.08 30.36
N THR A 299 -5.82 -39.54 30.97
CA THR A 299 -5.46 -39.19 32.36
C THR A 299 -4.94 -37.75 32.44
N ALA A 300 -4.13 -37.31 31.49
CA ALA A 300 -3.61 -35.94 31.41
C ALA A 300 -4.73 -34.92 31.17
N CYS A 301 -5.69 -35.27 30.34
CA CYS A 301 -6.85 -34.40 30.05
C CYS A 301 -7.76 -34.26 31.27
N THR A 302 -7.99 -35.35 32.02
CA THR A 302 -8.81 -35.33 33.24
C THR A 302 -8.15 -34.51 34.36
N GLU A 303 -6.82 -34.62 34.52
CA GLU A 303 -6.09 -33.78 35.47
C GLU A 303 -6.07 -32.29 35.10
N GLN A 304 -6.03 -31.95 33.81
CA GLN A 304 -6.10 -30.58 33.35
C GLN A 304 -7.50 -29.98 33.57
N LEU A 305 -8.57 -30.73 33.32
CA LEU A 305 -9.95 -30.33 33.62
C LEU A 305 -10.14 -30.06 35.09
N GLY A 306 -9.70 -30.94 35.97
CA GLY A 306 -9.78 -30.75 37.43
C GLY A 306 -9.01 -29.50 37.93
N ARG A 307 -7.89 -29.14 37.29
CA ARG A 307 -7.16 -27.89 37.60
C ARG A 307 -7.87 -26.64 37.14
N ILE A 308 -8.63 -26.73 36.05
CA ILE A 308 -9.44 -25.62 35.53
C ILE A 308 -10.68 -25.41 36.44
N GLU A 309 -11.38 -26.47 36.83
CA GLU A 309 -12.51 -26.41 37.75
C GLU A 309 -12.10 -25.81 39.10
N ALA A 310 -11.00 -26.26 39.69
CA ALA A 310 -10.49 -25.72 40.96
C ALA A 310 -10.09 -24.21 40.84
N LYS A 311 -9.65 -23.75 39.67
CA LYS A 311 -9.39 -22.32 39.44
C LYS A 311 -10.68 -21.51 39.25
N LEU A 312 -11.68 -22.09 38.61
CA LEU A 312 -13.00 -21.45 38.45
C LEU A 312 -13.70 -21.26 39.79
N ASP A 313 -13.71 -22.30 40.65
CA ASP A 313 -14.29 -22.23 41.99
C ASP A 313 -13.59 -21.18 42.88
N LYS A 314 -12.28 -21.04 42.74
CA LYS A 314 -11.51 -20.01 43.43
C LYS A 314 -11.81 -18.61 42.95
N LEU A 315 -12.09 -18.42 41.63
CA LEU A 315 -12.49 -17.15 41.05
C LEU A 315 -13.93 -16.79 41.41
N LEU A 316 -14.85 -17.77 41.43
CA LEU A 316 -16.24 -17.57 41.84
C LEU A 316 -16.34 -17.20 43.34
N GLY A 317 -15.53 -17.80 44.20
CA GLY A 317 -15.43 -17.45 45.62
C GLY A 317 -14.87 -16.05 45.88
N LEU A 318 -14.06 -15.51 44.98
CA LEU A 318 -13.52 -14.13 45.05
C LEU A 318 -14.51 -13.07 44.52
N VAL A 319 -15.45 -13.46 43.65
CA VAL A 319 -16.43 -12.52 43.03
C VAL A 319 -17.71 -12.40 43.85
N ASN A 320 -18.05 -13.40 44.69
CA ASN A 320 -19.27 -13.34 45.53
C ASN A 320 -19.12 -14.16 46.81
N PRO A 321 -18.56 -13.59 47.91
CA PRO A 321 -18.40 -14.28 49.20
C PRO A 321 -19.72 -14.70 49.85
N ALA A 322 -20.88 -14.22 49.36
CA ALA A 322 -22.18 -14.54 49.93
C ALA A 322 -22.85 -15.81 49.38
N LEU A 323 -22.20 -16.53 48.44
CA LEU A 323 -22.74 -17.75 47.83
C LEU A 323 -22.12 -19.07 48.38
N VAL A 324 -21.31 -19.00 49.44
CA VAL A 324 -20.61 -20.17 50.01
C VAL A 324 -21.25 -20.64 51.33
N GLU A 325 -22.35 -20.01 51.80
CA GLU A 325 -23.13 -20.50 52.92
C GLU A 325 -24.57 -20.74 52.46
N GLY A 326 -24.85 -21.98 52.06
CA GLY A 326 -26.16 -22.47 51.72
C GLY A 326 -26.11 -23.94 51.36
#